data_cbac7899eab1ceb33b1eb7acd68c5d39
#
_entry.id   cbac7899eab1ceb33b1eb7acd68c5d39
#
_cell.length_a   1.000
_cell.length_b   1.000
_cell.length_c   1.000
_cell.angle_alpha   90.00
_cell.angle_beta   90.00
_cell.angle_gamma   90.00
#
_symmetry.space_group_name_H-M   'P 1'
#
loop_
_entity.id
_entity.type
_entity.pdbx_description
1 polymer ?
#
loop_
_entity_poly.entity_id
_entity_poly.type
_entity_poly.pdbx_seq_one_letter_code
_entity_poly.pdbx_strand_id
1 'polypeptide(L)'
;MLEPYEWKRSRTVLRRERASNRPDLADYAPLVRALGGEVAQISAGSANHINALDMASGYGEVEGKAENPLILKSQFVMSLCEQLMKPEPVDAKAKSIIGRCVNHVYQEYVRDYQNTPTLKEFREELLRQPEPESQSIALALELFVDGTLDVFAYQTNVNMNNRIMLFDIFDLGSQLKTVGMLVMLDAILNRVIENHKRGRRTWIYIDEIYLFFANEYSTNFLEESWKRFRKKNAAATGITQNVTDCLRSPTAKNMLANSEFLLMLSQAPTDQQELVNLLHISGEQLGHISNAESGHGLIKVGGALVPFVNQFPRDTELYRLMTTRPGESL
;
A
#
# COMPACT_ATOMS: atom_id res chain seq x y z
N MET A 1 -5.48 37.25 -7.00
CA MET A 1 -6.23 35.98 -7.16
C MET A 1 -5.20 34.99 -7.62
N LEU A 2 -4.62 34.20 -6.69
CA LEU A 2 -3.62 33.19 -7.01
C LEU A 2 -4.38 31.93 -7.45
N GLU A 3 -4.14 31.48 -8.66
CA GLU A 3 -4.68 30.22 -9.15
C GLU A 3 -4.22 29.07 -8.27
N PRO A 4 -5.09 28.07 -8.00
CA PRO A 4 -4.68 26.93 -7.19
C PRO A 4 -3.63 26.12 -7.95
N TYR A 5 -2.41 26.10 -7.43
CA TYR A 5 -1.34 25.23 -7.92
C TYR A 5 -1.83 23.78 -7.91
N GLU A 6 -1.87 23.16 -9.09
CA GLU A 6 -2.26 21.77 -9.27
C GLU A 6 -1.24 20.86 -8.55
N TRP A 7 -1.62 20.34 -7.39
CA TRP A 7 -0.83 19.37 -6.62
C TRP A 7 -0.91 17.99 -7.28
N LYS A 8 -0.13 17.78 -8.33
CA LYS A 8 -0.09 16.51 -9.10
C LYS A 8 1.02 15.55 -8.65
N ARG A 9 1.56 15.66 -7.43
CA ARG A 9 2.86 15.03 -7.10
C ARG A 9 2.80 14.15 -5.86
N SER A 10 3.57 13.04 -5.88
CA SER A 10 3.70 12.12 -4.73
C SER A 10 4.52 12.73 -3.59
N ARG A 11 4.20 12.34 -2.37
CA ARG A 11 4.85 12.81 -1.14
C ARG A 11 5.44 11.65 -0.38
N THR A 12 6.60 11.85 0.24
CA THR A 12 7.21 10.90 1.16
C THR A 12 7.54 11.61 2.46
N VAL A 13 7.16 11.01 3.58
CA VAL A 13 7.47 11.47 4.93
C VAL A 13 8.44 10.48 5.55
N LEU A 14 9.60 10.97 5.96
CA LEU A 14 10.59 10.19 6.70
C LEU A 14 10.51 10.60 8.18
N ARG A 15 10.05 9.69 9.03
CA ARG A 15 9.87 9.93 10.45
C ARG A 15 10.77 8.99 11.26
N ARG A 16 11.38 9.51 12.31
CA ARG A 16 11.89 8.73 13.43
C ARG A 16 11.45 9.37 14.72
N GLU A 17 10.65 8.68 15.50
CA GLU A 17 10.48 8.96 16.93
C GLU A 17 11.27 7.95 17.73
N ARG A 18 11.87 8.38 18.85
CA ARG A 18 12.45 7.46 19.84
C ARG A 18 11.30 6.65 20.43
N ALA A 19 11.00 5.52 19.82
CA ALA A 19 10.00 4.61 20.33
C ALA A 19 10.61 3.72 21.40
N SER A 20 10.13 3.90 22.60
CA SER A 20 9.88 2.74 23.42
C SER A 20 8.55 2.16 22.94
N ASN A 21 8.58 0.95 22.38
CA ASN A 21 7.45 0.09 22.11
C ASN A 21 6.43 0.56 21.06
N ARG A 22 6.44 -0.15 19.91
CA ARG A 22 5.38 -0.39 18.92
C ARG A 22 4.57 0.85 18.54
N PRO A 23 4.68 1.35 17.30
CA PRO A 23 3.58 2.05 16.69
C PRO A 23 2.53 0.98 16.36
N ASP A 24 1.52 0.86 17.20
CA ASP A 24 0.33 0.14 16.83
C ASP A 24 -0.34 0.93 15.68
N LEU A 25 -0.59 0.30 14.53
CA LEU A 25 -1.43 0.86 13.47
C LEU A 25 -2.84 1.19 13.98
N ALA A 26 -3.20 0.73 15.17
CA ALA A 26 -4.30 1.21 15.99
C ALA A 26 -4.28 2.73 16.23
N ASP A 27 -3.15 3.39 16.06
CA ASP A 27 -2.97 4.82 16.35
C ASP A 27 -3.83 5.74 15.47
N TYR A 28 -4.13 5.35 14.23
CA TYR A 28 -4.97 6.14 13.33
C TYR A 28 -6.47 5.85 13.50
N ALA A 29 -6.85 4.74 14.10
CA ALA A 29 -8.24 4.32 14.21
C ALA A 29 -9.12 5.30 14.99
N PRO A 30 -8.69 5.88 16.14
CA PRO A 30 -9.47 6.88 16.86
C PRO A 30 -9.75 8.12 16.00
N LEU A 31 -8.74 8.64 15.30
CA LEU A 31 -8.88 9.78 14.41
C LEU A 31 -9.85 9.49 13.26
N VAL A 32 -9.70 8.35 12.61
CA VAL A 32 -10.56 7.96 11.47
C VAL A 32 -12.01 7.82 11.92
N ARG A 33 -12.28 7.19 13.06
CA ARG A 33 -13.63 7.05 13.62
C ARG A 33 -14.22 8.41 14.00
N ALA A 34 -13.45 9.28 14.65
CA ALA A 34 -13.89 10.64 15.01
C ALA A 34 -14.27 11.48 13.79
N LEU A 35 -13.61 11.25 12.65
CA LEU A 35 -13.93 11.90 11.37
C LEU A 35 -15.05 11.19 10.57
N GLY A 36 -15.72 10.19 11.15
CA GLY A 36 -16.79 9.43 10.50
C GLY A 36 -16.28 8.48 9.41
N GLY A 37 -14.99 8.12 9.46
CA GLY A 37 -14.37 7.19 8.54
C GLY A 37 -14.63 5.73 8.88
N GLU A 38 -14.26 4.84 7.97
CA GLU A 38 -14.32 3.38 8.11
C GLU A 38 -12.96 2.82 8.50
N VAL A 39 -12.94 1.91 9.47
CA VAL A 39 -11.75 1.18 9.89
C VAL A 39 -11.94 -0.30 9.57
N ALA A 40 -11.27 -0.76 8.54
CA ALA A 40 -11.24 -2.17 8.14
C ALA A 40 -10.04 -2.85 8.80
N GLN A 41 -10.27 -3.48 9.95
CA GLN A 41 -9.28 -4.31 10.60
C GLN A 41 -9.31 -5.71 9.98
N ILE A 42 -8.21 -6.11 9.37
CA ILE A 42 -8.05 -7.38 8.66
C ILE A 42 -7.03 -8.23 9.40
N SER A 43 -7.49 -9.36 9.92
CA SER A 43 -6.65 -10.34 10.62
C SER A 43 -7.10 -11.75 10.29
N ALA A 44 -6.28 -12.74 10.59
CA ALA A 44 -6.71 -14.14 10.46
C ALA A 44 -7.94 -14.37 11.35
N GLY A 45 -9.05 -14.81 10.74
CA GLY A 45 -10.33 -15.03 11.43
C GLY A 45 -11.14 -13.78 11.74
N SER A 46 -10.80 -12.59 11.18
CA SER A 46 -11.65 -11.41 11.28
C SER A 46 -12.96 -11.57 10.51
N ALA A 47 -14.01 -10.84 10.93
CA ALA A 47 -15.27 -10.79 10.18
C ALA A 47 -15.19 -9.85 8.96
N ASN A 48 -14.14 -9.05 8.85
CA ASN A 48 -13.92 -8.17 7.72
C ASN A 48 -13.14 -8.90 6.63
N HIS A 49 -13.63 -8.84 5.42
CA HIS A 49 -13.04 -9.49 4.26
C HIS A 49 -12.82 -8.47 3.14
N ILE A 50 -11.73 -8.65 2.42
CA ILE A 50 -11.44 -7.94 1.18
C ILE A 50 -11.09 -8.99 0.14
N ASN A 51 -11.87 -9.03 -0.93
CA ASN A 51 -11.66 -9.98 -2.01
C ASN A 51 -10.37 -9.65 -2.76
N ALA A 52 -9.41 -10.57 -2.74
CA ALA A 52 -8.16 -10.40 -3.47
C ALA A 52 -8.36 -10.26 -4.99
N LEU A 53 -9.49 -10.73 -5.51
CA LEU A 53 -9.82 -10.69 -6.92
C LEU A 53 -10.74 -9.51 -7.31
N ASP A 54 -11.07 -8.58 -6.42
CA ASP A 54 -11.83 -7.39 -6.79
C ASP A 54 -11.15 -6.62 -7.93
N MET A 55 -11.95 -6.20 -8.90
CA MET A 55 -11.46 -5.45 -10.06
C MET A 55 -12.48 -4.41 -10.49
N ALA A 56 -12.12 -3.14 -10.40
CA ALA A 56 -12.97 -2.06 -10.89
C ALA A 56 -13.06 -2.04 -12.42
N SER A 57 -14.18 -1.60 -12.96
CA SER A 57 -14.26 -1.30 -14.39
C SER A 57 -13.18 -0.26 -14.75
N GLY A 58 -12.48 -0.44 -15.89
CA GLY A 58 -11.33 0.42 -16.25
C GLY A 58 -10.04 0.15 -15.47
N TYR A 59 -9.96 -0.96 -14.75
CA TYR A 59 -8.73 -1.50 -14.23
C TYR A 59 -7.75 -1.70 -15.40
N GLY A 60 -6.55 -1.12 -15.31
CA GLY A 60 -5.57 -1.19 -16.39
C GLY A 60 -5.64 -0.07 -17.44
N GLU A 61 -6.67 0.78 -17.47
CA GLU A 61 -6.72 1.91 -18.40
C GLU A 61 -5.59 2.93 -18.13
N VAL A 62 -4.80 3.22 -19.17
CA VAL A 62 -3.74 4.23 -19.14
C VAL A 62 -3.97 5.24 -20.25
N GLU A 63 -4.15 6.52 -19.92
CA GLU A 63 -4.19 7.66 -20.86
C GLU A 63 -5.15 7.48 -22.06
N GLY A 64 -6.35 6.95 -21.80
CA GLY A 64 -7.37 6.77 -22.86
C GLY A 64 -7.12 5.59 -23.81
N LYS A 65 -6.07 4.79 -23.56
CA LYS A 65 -5.91 3.48 -24.20
C LYS A 65 -6.50 2.43 -23.27
N ALA A 66 -7.52 1.76 -23.75
CA ALA A 66 -8.08 0.59 -23.09
C ALA A 66 -7.06 -0.55 -23.18
N GLU A 67 -6.24 -0.72 -22.15
CA GLU A 67 -5.50 -1.97 -21.97
C GLU A 67 -6.48 -3.03 -21.47
N ASN A 68 -6.27 -4.27 -21.90
CA ASN A 68 -7.09 -5.37 -21.39
C ASN A 68 -6.90 -5.48 -19.86
N PRO A 69 -7.95 -5.25 -19.06
CA PRO A 69 -7.83 -5.24 -17.59
C PRO A 69 -7.32 -6.57 -17.03
N LEU A 70 -7.54 -7.66 -17.76
CA LEU A 70 -7.12 -9.00 -17.35
C LEU A 70 -5.60 -9.19 -17.39
N ILE A 71 -4.87 -8.44 -18.23
CA ILE A 71 -3.40 -8.52 -18.25
C ILE A 71 -2.83 -8.14 -16.90
N LEU A 72 -3.25 -6.99 -16.39
CA LEU A 72 -2.82 -6.51 -15.08
C LEU A 72 -3.30 -7.39 -13.93
N LYS A 73 -4.56 -7.79 -14.00
CA LYS A 73 -5.12 -8.65 -12.94
C LYS A 73 -4.43 -10.02 -12.92
N SER A 74 -4.10 -10.57 -14.09
CA SER A 74 -3.29 -11.79 -14.18
C SER A 74 -1.90 -11.61 -13.56
N GLN A 75 -1.23 -10.49 -13.81
CA GLN A 75 0.07 -10.19 -13.19
C GLN A 75 -0.06 -10.09 -11.67
N PHE A 76 -1.10 -9.42 -11.18
CA PHE A 76 -1.37 -9.34 -9.74
C PHE A 76 -1.61 -10.72 -9.14
N VAL A 77 -2.46 -11.56 -9.74
CA VAL A 77 -2.76 -12.92 -9.26
C VAL A 77 -1.52 -13.81 -9.32
N MET A 78 -0.68 -13.68 -10.36
CA MET A 78 0.61 -14.36 -10.40
C MET A 78 1.50 -13.96 -9.21
N SER A 79 1.62 -12.67 -8.93
CA SER A 79 2.39 -12.17 -7.79
C SER A 79 1.82 -12.67 -6.45
N LEU A 80 0.50 -12.75 -6.34
CA LEU A 80 -0.19 -13.31 -5.18
C LEU A 80 0.16 -14.79 -5.00
N CYS A 81 0.03 -15.61 -6.05
CA CYS A 81 0.40 -17.05 -6.03
C CYS A 81 1.87 -17.23 -5.67
N GLU A 82 2.77 -16.44 -6.23
CA GLU A 82 4.20 -16.50 -5.89
C GLU A 82 4.49 -16.23 -4.41
N GLN A 83 3.69 -15.39 -3.74
CA GLN A 83 3.83 -15.18 -2.30
C GLN A 83 3.23 -16.32 -1.48
N LEU A 84 2.09 -16.85 -1.90
CA LEU A 84 1.38 -17.92 -1.18
C LEU A 84 2.08 -19.29 -1.32
N MET A 85 2.77 -19.54 -2.44
CA MET A 85 3.45 -20.78 -2.72
C MET A 85 4.89 -20.86 -2.18
N LYS A 86 5.43 -19.79 -1.62
CA LYS A 86 6.80 -19.80 -1.08
C LYS A 86 7.03 -20.96 -0.11
N PRO A 87 8.21 -21.61 -0.18
CA PRO A 87 9.42 -21.28 -0.96
C PRO A 87 9.42 -21.79 -2.41
N GLU A 88 8.36 -22.46 -2.89
CA GLU A 88 8.29 -23.02 -4.23
C GLU A 88 8.16 -21.91 -5.29
N PRO A 89 8.99 -21.94 -6.35
CA PRO A 89 8.90 -20.93 -7.40
C PRO A 89 7.72 -21.22 -8.34
N VAL A 90 7.03 -20.15 -8.78
CA VAL A 90 6.05 -20.24 -9.86
C VAL A 90 6.79 -20.17 -11.20
N ASP A 91 6.97 -21.33 -11.83
CA ASP A 91 7.68 -21.47 -13.10
C ASP A 91 6.84 -21.00 -14.31
N ALA A 92 7.39 -21.10 -15.52
CA ALA A 92 6.71 -20.65 -16.74
C ALA A 92 5.41 -21.43 -17.03
N LYS A 93 5.34 -22.70 -16.67
CA LYS A 93 4.12 -23.52 -16.85
C LYS A 93 3.05 -23.08 -15.86
N ALA A 94 3.40 -22.95 -14.59
CA ALA A 94 2.50 -22.45 -13.55
C ALA A 94 1.94 -21.06 -13.93
N LYS A 95 2.79 -20.15 -14.41
CA LYS A 95 2.35 -18.81 -14.90
C LYS A 95 1.34 -18.90 -16.04
N SER A 96 1.54 -19.83 -16.98
CA SER A 96 0.59 -20.05 -18.09
C SER A 96 -0.75 -20.59 -17.60
N ILE A 97 -0.73 -21.53 -16.65
CA ILE A 97 -1.94 -22.09 -16.03
C ILE A 97 -2.69 -21.00 -15.24
N ILE A 98 -1.99 -20.26 -14.38
CA ILE A 98 -2.58 -19.16 -13.59
C ILE A 98 -3.24 -18.14 -14.53
N GLY A 99 -2.53 -17.71 -15.58
CA GLY A 99 -3.06 -16.73 -16.55
C GLY A 99 -4.32 -17.24 -17.25
N ARG A 100 -4.36 -18.51 -17.65
CA ARG A 100 -5.53 -19.16 -18.26
C ARG A 100 -6.72 -19.22 -17.28
N CYS A 101 -6.48 -19.66 -16.04
CA CYS A 101 -7.53 -19.72 -15.02
C CYS A 101 -8.08 -18.34 -14.68
N VAL A 102 -7.23 -17.31 -14.54
CA VAL A 102 -7.67 -15.93 -14.34
C VAL A 102 -8.58 -15.49 -15.49
N ASN A 103 -8.20 -15.72 -16.74
CA ASN A 103 -9.05 -15.37 -17.87
C ASN A 103 -10.40 -16.08 -17.82
N HIS A 104 -10.46 -17.36 -17.41
CA HIS A 104 -11.71 -18.11 -17.32
C HIS A 104 -12.62 -17.57 -16.21
N VAL A 105 -12.12 -17.36 -14.98
CA VAL A 105 -12.96 -16.89 -13.87
C VAL A 105 -13.50 -15.48 -14.05
N TYR A 106 -12.81 -14.65 -14.84
CA TYR A 106 -13.27 -13.29 -15.15
C TYR A 106 -14.13 -13.19 -16.41
N GLN A 107 -14.34 -14.28 -17.13
CA GLN A 107 -15.01 -14.26 -18.46
C GLN A 107 -16.43 -13.68 -18.41
N GLU A 108 -17.19 -14.00 -17.36
CA GLU A 108 -18.52 -13.45 -17.14
C GLU A 108 -18.47 -12.06 -16.54
N TYR A 109 -17.59 -11.85 -15.54
CA TYR A 109 -17.46 -10.60 -14.82
C TYR A 109 -17.14 -9.39 -15.74
N VAL A 110 -16.24 -9.53 -16.71
CA VAL A 110 -15.87 -8.41 -17.61
C VAL A 110 -16.99 -7.98 -18.56
N ARG A 111 -18.09 -8.72 -18.63
CA ARG A 111 -19.26 -8.35 -19.47
C ARG A 111 -20.12 -7.26 -18.82
N ASP A 112 -20.31 -7.34 -17.51
CA ASP A 112 -21.22 -6.45 -16.78
C ASP A 112 -20.64 -5.89 -15.46
N TYR A 113 -19.47 -6.37 -15.04
CA TYR A 113 -18.83 -6.04 -13.78
C TYR A 113 -19.69 -6.37 -12.56
N GLN A 114 -20.49 -7.44 -12.64
CA GLN A 114 -21.28 -8.00 -11.55
C GLN A 114 -20.61 -9.30 -11.06
N ASN A 115 -20.80 -9.65 -9.79
CA ASN A 115 -20.36 -10.92 -9.21
C ASN A 115 -18.85 -11.19 -9.43
N THR A 116 -18.00 -10.33 -8.87
CA THR A 116 -16.54 -10.50 -8.91
C THR A 116 -16.15 -11.91 -8.44
N PRO A 117 -15.29 -12.64 -9.19
CA PRO A 117 -14.81 -13.94 -8.72
C PRO A 117 -14.00 -13.79 -7.44
N THR A 118 -13.92 -14.86 -6.65
CA THR A 118 -13.10 -14.95 -5.44
C THR A 118 -11.95 -15.96 -5.62
N LEU A 119 -11.06 -16.05 -4.64
CA LEU A 119 -10.04 -17.09 -4.65
C LEU A 119 -10.62 -18.52 -4.63
N LYS A 120 -11.88 -18.68 -4.19
CA LYS A 120 -12.58 -19.99 -4.23
C LYS A 120 -12.84 -20.43 -5.66
N GLU A 121 -13.48 -19.59 -6.46
CA GLU A 121 -13.72 -19.87 -7.87
C GLU A 121 -12.42 -20.04 -8.65
N PHE A 122 -11.39 -19.27 -8.31
CA PHE A 122 -10.07 -19.41 -8.92
C PHE A 122 -9.43 -20.77 -8.60
N ARG A 123 -9.50 -21.21 -7.33
CA ARG A 123 -9.01 -22.53 -6.92
C ARG A 123 -9.80 -23.67 -7.57
N GLU A 124 -11.13 -23.55 -7.64
CA GLU A 124 -11.97 -24.51 -8.35
C GLU A 124 -11.59 -24.63 -9.84
N GLU A 125 -11.30 -23.51 -10.48
CA GLU A 125 -10.87 -23.49 -11.87
C GLU A 125 -9.50 -24.16 -12.06
N LEU A 126 -8.55 -23.98 -11.12
CA LEU A 126 -7.28 -24.70 -11.10
C LEU A 126 -7.49 -26.21 -10.99
N LEU A 127 -8.41 -26.67 -10.12
CA LEU A 127 -8.73 -28.09 -9.95
C LEU A 127 -9.36 -28.73 -11.19
N ARG A 128 -9.99 -27.95 -12.07
CA ARG A 128 -10.56 -28.42 -13.35
C ARG A 128 -9.51 -28.61 -14.45
N GLN A 129 -8.31 -28.05 -14.29
CA GLN A 129 -7.25 -28.17 -15.28
C GLN A 129 -6.62 -29.55 -15.24
N PRO A 130 -6.23 -30.13 -16.39
CA PRO A 130 -5.70 -31.50 -16.45
C PRO A 130 -4.24 -31.63 -16.02
N GLU A 131 -3.49 -30.52 -15.95
CA GLU A 131 -2.07 -30.54 -15.68
C GLU A 131 -1.78 -30.77 -14.17
N PRO A 132 -0.78 -31.60 -13.82
CA PRO A 132 -0.43 -31.86 -12.43
C PRO A 132 0.07 -30.59 -11.71
N GLU A 133 0.67 -29.65 -12.42
CA GLU A 133 1.10 -28.36 -11.88
C GLU A 133 -0.08 -27.56 -11.36
N SER A 134 -1.25 -27.63 -11.99
CA SER A 134 -2.45 -26.93 -11.53
C SER A 134 -2.98 -27.49 -10.22
N GLN A 135 -2.90 -28.81 -10.04
CA GLN A 135 -3.27 -29.47 -8.78
C GLN A 135 -2.32 -29.04 -7.64
N SER A 136 -1.01 -28.91 -7.94
CA SER A 136 -0.03 -28.43 -6.98
C SER A 136 -0.30 -26.99 -6.55
N ILE A 137 -0.64 -26.12 -7.49
CA ILE A 137 -1.02 -24.73 -7.21
C ILE A 137 -2.29 -24.69 -6.35
N ALA A 138 -3.34 -25.45 -6.72
CA ALA A 138 -4.60 -25.52 -6.00
C ALA A 138 -4.42 -26.04 -4.57
N LEU A 139 -3.52 -27.02 -4.36
CA LEU A 139 -3.17 -27.52 -3.04
C LEU A 139 -2.42 -26.48 -2.20
N ALA A 140 -1.48 -25.75 -2.78
CA ALA A 140 -0.76 -24.68 -2.10
C ALA A 140 -1.67 -23.54 -1.66
N LEU A 141 -2.74 -23.29 -2.41
CA LEU A 141 -3.74 -22.26 -2.07
C LEU A 141 -4.79 -22.73 -1.04
N GLU A 142 -4.89 -24.00 -0.72
CA GLU A 142 -5.95 -24.55 0.14
C GLU A 142 -6.03 -23.87 1.50
N LEU A 143 -4.88 -23.65 2.15
CA LEU A 143 -4.81 -22.96 3.45
C LEU A 143 -5.40 -21.54 3.42
N PHE A 144 -5.30 -20.88 2.29
CA PHE A 144 -5.70 -19.48 2.08
C PHE A 144 -7.09 -19.33 1.45
N VAL A 145 -7.74 -20.44 1.10
CA VAL A 145 -9.06 -20.45 0.46
C VAL A 145 -10.10 -21.15 1.33
N ASP A 146 -9.78 -22.32 1.85
CA ASP A 146 -10.67 -23.17 2.65
C ASP A 146 -10.12 -23.45 4.06
N GLY A 147 -8.92 -22.95 4.36
CA GLY A 147 -8.25 -23.14 5.64
C GLY A 147 -8.39 -21.95 6.59
N THR A 148 -7.49 -21.86 7.56
CA THR A 148 -7.52 -20.85 8.64
C THR A 148 -7.01 -19.46 8.23
N LEU A 149 -6.47 -19.32 7.03
CA LEU A 149 -5.91 -18.05 6.51
C LEU A 149 -6.73 -17.49 5.34
N ASP A 150 -8.03 -17.77 5.30
CA ASP A 150 -8.95 -17.53 4.19
C ASP A 150 -9.52 -16.10 4.12
N VAL A 151 -8.99 -15.17 4.90
CA VAL A 151 -9.50 -13.79 5.04
C VAL A 151 -9.68 -13.03 3.71
N PHE A 152 -8.93 -13.41 2.67
CA PHE A 152 -8.99 -12.81 1.33
C PHE A 152 -9.77 -13.64 0.30
N ALA A 153 -10.41 -14.73 0.73
CA ALA A 153 -11.13 -15.67 -0.14
C ALA A 153 -12.64 -15.39 -0.24
N TYR A 154 -13.13 -14.37 0.43
CA TYR A 154 -14.54 -13.99 0.45
C TYR A 154 -14.79 -12.68 -0.30
N GLN A 155 -16.06 -12.44 -0.63
CA GLN A 155 -16.48 -11.14 -1.16
C GLN A 155 -16.19 -10.02 -0.17
N THR A 156 -15.79 -8.85 -0.70
CA THR A 156 -15.55 -7.67 0.12
C THR A 156 -16.82 -7.26 0.85
N ASN A 157 -16.76 -7.20 2.18
CA ASN A 157 -17.87 -6.84 3.03
C ASN A 157 -17.65 -5.53 3.82
N VAL A 158 -16.51 -4.86 3.66
CA VAL A 158 -16.25 -3.54 4.23
C VAL A 158 -16.77 -2.44 3.33
N ASN A 159 -17.18 -1.31 3.93
CA ASN A 159 -17.74 -0.19 3.15
C ASN A 159 -16.65 0.58 2.42
N MET A 160 -16.25 0.11 1.24
CA MET A 160 -15.24 0.75 0.39
C MET A 160 -15.65 2.14 -0.14
N ASN A 161 -16.90 2.60 0.07
CA ASN A 161 -17.40 3.88 -0.41
C ASN A 161 -17.26 5.02 0.60
N ASN A 162 -16.79 4.77 1.82
CA ASN A 162 -16.57 5.82 2.80
C ASN A 162 -15.52 6.84 2.30
N ARG A 163 -15.68 8.10 2.68
CA ARG A 163 -14.76 9.19 2.30
C ARG A 163 -13.38 9.01 2.91
N ILE A 164 -13.30 8.51 4.13
CA ILE A 164 -12.06 8.24 4.86
C ILE A 164 -12.05 6.76 5.18
N MET A 165 -10.95 6.08 4.84
CA MET A 165 -10.83 4.65 5.05
C MET A 165 -9.44 4.31 5.59
N LEU A 166 -9.38 3.48 6.61
CA LEU A 166 -8.19 2.91 7.18
C LEU A 166 -8.22 1.39 6.99
N PHE A 167 -7.18 0.86 6.35
CA PHE A 167 -6.89 -0.57 6.35
C PHE A 167 -5.85 -0.86 7.43
N ASP A 168 -6.25 -1.61 8.44
CA ASP A 168 -5.38 -2.09 9.50
C ASP A 168 -5.10 -3.58 9.25
N ILE A 169 -3.85 -3.88 8.89
CA ILE A 169 -3.36 -5.23 8.59
C ILE A 169 -2.28 -5.69 9.58
N PHE A 170 -2.18 -5.04 10.73
CA PHE A 170 -1.13 -5.30 11.71
C PHE A 170 -1.16 -6.75 12.22
N ASP A 171 -2.36 -7.24 12.51
CA ASP A 171 -2.60 -8.57 13.11
C ASP A 171 -2.69 -9.72 12.09
N LEU A 172 -2.32 -9.49 10.83
CA LEU A 172 -2.34 -10.56 9.80
C LEU A 172 -1.33 -11.68 10.02
N GLY A 173 -0.36 -11.50 10.93
CA GLY A 173 0.73 -12.45 11.10
C GLY A 173 1.73 -12.46 9.93
N SER A 174 2.89 -13.05 10.14
CA SER A 174 4.01 -12.99 9.19
C SER A 174 3.72 -13.66 7.84
N GLN A 175 2.92 -14.72 7.82
CA GLN A 175 2.58 -15.48 6.60
C GLN A 175 1.70 -14.68 5.64
N LEU A 176 0.71 -13.95 6.17
CA LEU A 176 -0.23 -13.16 5.36
C LEU A 176 0.19 -11.70 5.18
N LYS A 177 1.19 -11.20 5.89
CA LYS A 177 1.52 -9.78 5.89
C LYS A 177 1.83 -9.24 4.49
N THR A 178 2.69 -9.91 3.74
CA THR A 178 3.02 -9.50 2.35
C THR A 178 1.83 -9.63 1.42
N VAL A 179 1.07 -10.71 1.55
CA VAL A 179 -0.17 -10.94 0.80
C VAL A 179 -1.19 -9.84 1.10
N GLY A 180 -1.41 -9.54 2.38
CA GLY A 180 -2.29 -8.46 2.80
C GLY A 180 -1.89 -7.11 2.24
N MET A 181 -0.59 -6.79 2.26
CA MET A 181 -0.08 -5.55 1.66
C MET A 181 -0.39 -5.46 0.16
N LEU A 182 -0.21 -6.55 -0.59
CA LEU A 182 -0.54 -6.60 -2.02
C LEU A 182 -2.04 -6.43 -2.25
N VAL A 183 -2.88 -7.15 -1.50
CA VAL A 183 -4.35 -7.07 -1.62
C VAL A 183 -4.85 -5.68 -1.26
N MET A 184 -4.32 -5.06 -0.19
CA MET A 184 -4.70 -3.70 0.19
C MET A 184 -4.27 -2.67 -0.87
N LEU A 185 -3.07 -2.80 -1.44
CA LEU A 185 -2.61 -1.89 -2.49
C LEU A 185 -3.46 -2.01 -3.76
N ASP A 186 -3.88 -3.23 -4.12
CA ASP A 186 -4.79 -3.46 -5.23
C ASP A 186 -6.20 -2.89 -4.95
N ALA A 187 -6.74 -3.07 -3.73
CA ALA A 187 -8.00 -2.48 -3.30
C ALA A 187 -7.95 -0.93 -3.35
N ILE A 188 -6.83 -0.33 -2.92
CA ILE A 188 -6.59 1.11 -3.04
C ILE A 188 -6.57 1.54 -4.51
N LEU A 189 -5.89 0.79 -5.38
CA LEU A 189 -5.85 1.08 -6.82
C LEU A 189 -7.24 1.04 -7.43
N ASN A 190 -8.06 0.04 -7.12
CA ASN A 190 -9.47 -0.04 -7.53
C ASN A 190 -10.24 1.21 -7.08
N ARG A 191 -10.07 1.63 -5.83
CA ARG A 191 -10.72 2.83 -5.28
C ARG A 191 -10.27 4.11 -5.99
N VAL A 192 -8.98 4.23 -6.31
CA VAL A 192 -8.44 5.37 -7.08
C VAL A 192 -9.07 5.46 -8.46
N ILE A 193 -9.23 4.33 -9.14
CA ILE A 193 -9.86 4.25 -10.46
C ILE A 193 -11.31 4.72 -10.37
N GLU A 194 -12.09 4.21 -9.42
CA GLU A 194 -13.48 4.60 -9.20
C GLU A 194 -13.63 6.09 -8.88
N ASN A 195 -12.77 6.62 -8.01
CA ASN A 195 -12.78 8.04 -7.66
C ASN A 195 -12.41 8.91 -8.87
N HIS A 196 -11.43 8.49 -9.65
CA HIS A 196 -11.02 9.20 -10.87
C HIS A 196 -12.18 9.32 -11.88
N LYS A 197 -12.94 8.23 -12.12
CA LYS A 197 -14.13 8.25 -12.96
C LYS A 197 -15.21 9.22 -12.49
N ARG A 198 -15.30 9.40 -11.16
CA ARG A 198 -16.23 10.36 -10.53
C ARG A 198 -15.66 11.78 -10.42
N GLY A 199 -14.48 12.06 -11.00
CA GLY A 199 -13.80 13.35 -10.90
C GLY A 199 -13.26 13.67 -9.51
N ARG A 200 -13.14 12.69 -8.61
CA ARG A 200 -12.72 12.87 -7.24
C ARG A 200 -11.21 12.64 -7.11
N ARG A 201 -10.53 13.48 -6.34
CA ARG A 201 -9.13 13.27 -5.95
C ARG A 201 -9.04 12.26 -4.81
N THR A 202 -8.02 11.41 -4.83
CA THR A 202 -7.73 10.46 -3.75
C THR A 202 -6.40 10.81 -3.09
N TRP A 203 -6.39 10.82 -1.76
CA TRP A 203 -5.19 10.96 -0.95
C TRP A 203 -4.90 9.62 -0.29
N ILE A 204 -3.67 9.13 -0.44
CA ILE A 204 -3.22 7.83 0.03
C ILE A 204 -2.06 8.04 0.98
N TYR A 205 -2.14 7.43 2.16
CA TYR A 205 -1.08 7.42 3.15
C TYR A 205 -0.72 5.97 3.44
N ILE A 206 0.55 5.61 3.25
CA ILE A 206 1.06 4.27 3.47
C ILE A 206 2.10 4.37 4.59
N ASP A 207 1.74 3.91 5.77
CA ASP A 207 2.67 3.83 6.89
C ASP A 207 3.55 2.59 6.75
N GLU A 208 4.76 2.66 7.30
CA GLU A 208 5.80 1.63 7.20
C GLU A 208 6.03 1.13 5.76
N ILE A 209 6.07 2.09 4.82
CA ILE A 209 6.19 1.79 3.37
C ILE A 209 7.41 0.91 3.05
N TYR A 210 8.45 0.92 3.89
CA TYR A 210 9.65 0.10 3.70
C TYR A 210 9.33 -1.40 3.61
N LEU A 211 8.23 -1.85 4.21
CA LEU A 211 7.81 -3.25 4.15
C LEU A 211 7.51 -3.73 2.72
N PHE A 212 7.09 -2.83 1.83
CA PHE A 212 6.88 -3.16 0.42
C PHE A 212 8.19 -3.44 -0.32
N PHE A 213 9.31 -2.91 0.16
CA PHE A 213 10.62 -3.10 -0.47
C PHE A 213 11.34 -4.37 -0.01
N ALA A 214 10.72 -5.15 0.88
CA ALA A 214 11.29 -6.40 1.40
C ALA A 214 11.35 -7.53 0.36
N ASN A 215 10.55 -7.46 -0.71
CA ASN A 215 10.62 -8.42 -1.81
C ASN A 215 10.34 -7.74 -3.17
N GLU A 216 10.84 -8.33 -4.23
CA GLU A 216 10.81 -7.78 -5.59
C GLU A 216 9.38 -7.57 -6.11
N TYR A 217 8.45 -8.50 -5.84
CA TYR A 217 7.08 -8.42 -6.36
C TYR A 217 6.29 -7.28 -5.74
N SER A 218 6.33 -7.15 -4.41
CA SER A 218 5.67 -6.04 -3.73
C SER A 218 6.29 -4.70 -4.12
N THR A 219 7.61 -4.67 -4.32
CA THR A 219 8.34 -3.49 -4.80
C THR A 219 7.85 -3.07 -6.20
N ASN A 220 7.82 -3.99 -7.14
CA ASN A 220 7.40 -3.71 -8.52
C ASN A 220 5.92 -3.31 -8.59
N PHE A 221 5.06 -4.00 -7.85
CA PHE A 221 3.63 -3.67 -7.81
C PHE A 221 3.38 -2.30 -7.18
N LEU A 222 4.12 -1.94 -6.11
CA LEU A 222 4.07 -0.59 -5.52
C LEU A 222 4.53 0.46 -6.52
N GLU A 223 5.65 0.27 -7.20
CA GLU A 223 6.20 1.23 -8.17
C GLU A 223 5.23 1.48 -9.32
N GLU A 224 4.64 0.43 -9.88
CA GLU A 224 3.63 0.56 -10.93
C GLU A 224 2.37 1.27 -10.42
N SER A 225 1.88 0.89 -9.24
CA SER A 225 0.73 1.54 -8.60
C SER A 225 0.99 3.01 -8.35
N TRP A 226 2.20 3.37 -7.88
CA TRP A 226 2.62 4.75 -7.63
C TRP A 226 2.60 5.62 -8.89
N LYS A 227 3.09 5.08 -10.01
CA LYS A 227 3.02 5.74 -11.32
C LYS A 227 1.58 5.95 -11.78
N ARG A 228 0.68 4.99 -11.51
CA ARG A 228 -0.76 5.04 -11.85
C ARG A 228 -1.52 6.03 -10.98
N PHE A 229 -1.25 6.09 -9.68
CA PHE A 229 -1.87 7.05 -8.77
C PHE A 229 -1.75 8.47 -9.29
N ARG A 230 -0.55 8.87 -9.73
CA ARG A 230 -0.31 10.20 -10.30
C ARG A 230 -1.17 10.46 -11.54
N LYS A 231 -1.31 9.47 -12.44
CA LYS A 231 -2.11 9.59 -13.66
C LYS A 231 -3.62 9.62 -13.39
N LYS A 232 -4.06 9.06 -12.26
CA LYS A 232 -5.47 8.98 -11.87
C LYS A 232 -5.88 10.05 -10.83
N ASN A 233 -5.20 11.20 -10.82
CA ASN A 233 -5.48 12.30 -9.89
C ASN A 233 -5.43 11.87 -8.40
N ALA A 234 -4.53 10.97 -8.06
CA ALA A 234 -4.27 10.57 -6.69
C ALA A 234 -2.89 11.03 -6.23
N ALA A 235 -2.78 11.40 -4.97
CA ALA A 235 -1.53 11.74 -4.30
C ALA A 235 -1.22 10.66 -3.28
N ALA A 236 -0.04 10.04 -3.40
CA ALA A 236 0.43 9.02 -2.47
C ALA A 236 1.54 9.58 -1.57
N THR A 237 1.47 9.24 -0.29
CA THR A 237 2.46 9.58 0.73
C THR A 237 2.94 8.30 1.39
N GLY A 238 4.23 8.02 1.29
CA GLY A 238 4.88 6.97 2.06
C GLY A 238 5.46 7.53 3.35
N ILE A 239 5.25 6.81 4.45
CA ILE A 239 5.76 7.14 5.77
C ILE A 239 6.68 5.99 6.19
N THR A 240 7.84 6.30 6.76
CA THR A 240 8.76 5.28 7.28
C THR A 240 9.59 5.81 8.42
N GLN A 241 9.93 4.91 9.33
CA GLN A 241 10.93 5.13 10.38
C GLN A 241 12.28 4.51 10.00
N ASN A 242 12.31 3.61 9.02
CA ASN A 242 13.48 2.85 8.58
C ASN A 242 13.97 3.33 7.20
N VAL A 243 14.72 4.43 7.18
CA VAL A 243 15.26 4.97 5.93
C VAL A 243 16.29 4.02 5.33
N THR A 244 17.18 3.46 6.13
CA THR A 244 18.20 2.50 5.66
C THR A 244 17.58 1.27 4.99
N ASP A 245 16.47 0.72 5.54
CA ASP A 245 15.79 -0.42 4.93
C ASP A 245 15.13 -0.04 3.59
N CYS A 246 14.54 1.14 3.49
CA CYS A 246 14.07 1.68 2.20
C CYS A 246 15.21 1.78 1.20
N LEU A 247 16.36 2.34 1.61
CA LEU A 247 17.48 2.63 0.73
C LEU A 247 18.28 1.39 0.28
N ARG A 248 18.00 0.22 0.82
CA ARG A 248 18.53 -1.05 0.26
C ARG A 248 17.91 -1.38 -1.10
N SER A 249 16.69 -0.94 -1.37
CA SER A 249 16.03 -1.14 -2.65
C SER A 249 16.39 -0.04 -3.65
N PRO A 250 16.92 -0.35 -4.84
CA PRO A 250 17.14 0.63 -5.90
C PRO A 250 15.86 1.35 -6.31
N THR A 251 14.73 0.65 -6.35
CA THR A 251 13.41 1.22 -6.64
C THR A 251 13.00 2.24 -5.59
N ALA A 252 13.18 1.93 -4.29
CA ALA A 252 12.90 2.88 -3.23
C ALA A 252 13.79 4.12 -3.31
N LYS A 253 15.10 3.96 -3.60
CA LYS A 253 16.01 5.10 -3.86
C LYS A 253 15.48 6.00 -4.97
N ASN A 254 15.05 5.41 -6.08
CA ASN A 254 14.49 6.15 -7.21
C ASN A 254 13.17 6.85 -6.82
N MET A 255 12.29 6.20 -6.07
CA MET A 255 11.04 6.79 -5.60
C MET A 255 11.31 7.98 -4.67
N LEU A 256 12.24 7.86 -3.74
CA LEU A 256 12.66 8.94 -2.83
C LEU A 256 13.28 10.11 -3.58
N ALA A 257 14.25 9.85 -4.46
CA ALA A 257 14.92 10.90 -5.23
C ALA A 257 13.94 11.68 -6.11
N ASN A 258 12.95 11.00 -6.69
CA ASN A 258 11.91 11.59 -7.53
C ASN A 258 10.69 12.11 -6.74
N SER A 259 10.70 12.03 -5.42
CA SER A 259 9.65 12.61 -4.59
C SER A 259 9.74 14.14 -4.65
N GLU A 260 8.62 14.76 -5.02
CA GLU A 260 8.50 16.22 -5.09
C GLU A 260 8.56 16.87 -3.72
N PHE A 261 8.00 16.17 -2.74
CA PHE A 261 7.93 16.62 -1.37
C PHE A 261 8.49 15.54 -0.45
N LEU A 262 9.51 15.87 0.33
CA LEU A 262 10.12 14.98 1.30
C LEU A 262 10.21 15.68 2.64
N LEU A 263 9.54 15.14 3.65
CA LEU A 263 9.59 15.65 5.02
C LEU A 263 10.54 14.76 5.84
N MET A 264 11.61 15.34 6.34
CA MET A 264 12.60 14.66 7.18
C MET A 264 12.54 15.23 8.60
N LEU A 265 12.16 14.40 9.55
CA LEU A 265 12.23 14.69 10.99
C LEU A 265 13.57 14.22 11.55
N SER A 266 13.74 14.20 12.87
CA SER A 266 14.97 13.71 13.51
C SER A 266 15.33 12.30 13.03
N GLN A 267 16.57 12.11 12.60
CA GLN A 267 17.08 10.86 12.00
C GLN A 267 18.21 10.24 12.83
N ALA A 268 18.37 8.92 12.73
CA ALA A 268 19.55 8.25 13.29
C ALA A 268 20.82 8.60 12.51
N PRO A 269 21.99 8.53 13.13
CA PRO A 269 23.27 8.79 12.46
C PRO A 269 23.49 7.96 11.18
N THR A 270 23.08 6.69 11.19
CA THR A 270 23.14 5.81 10.01
C THR A 270 22.27 6.29 8.87
N ASP A 271 21.04 6.71 9.18
CA ASP A 271 20.08 7.20 8.19
C ASP A 271 20.50 8.57 7.64
N GLN A 272 21.06 9.42 8.50
CA GLN A 272 21.59 10.74 8.12
C GLN A 272 22.62 10.63 7.00
N GLN A 273 23.58 9.69 7.12
CA GLN A 273 24.63 9.53 6.11
C GLN A 273 24.06 9.10 4.75
N GLU A 274 23.10 8.19 4.75
CA GLU A 274 22.44 7.76 3.52
C GLU A 274 21.63 8.90 2.86
N LEU A 275 20.91 9.69 3.67
CA LEU A 275 20.15 10.84 3.18
C LEU A 275 21.06 11.95 2.65
N VAL A 276 22.19 12.23 3.30
CA VAL A 276 23.20 13.17 2.83
C VAL A 276 23.69 12.77 1.43
N ASN A 277 24.02 11.50 1.24
CA ASN A 277 24.51 11.00 -0.05
C ASN A 277 23.43 11.06 -1.14
N LEU A 278 22.18 10.72 -0.80
CA LEU A 278 21.07 10.67 -1.77
C LEU A 278 20.57 12.06 -2.18
N LEU A 279 20.50 12.99 -1.23
CA LEU A 279 19.84 14.29 -1.40
C LEU A 279 20.83 15.47 -1.46
N HIS A 280 22.13 15.20 -1.33
CA HIS A 280 23.20 16.20 -1.27
C HIS A 280 22.96 17.27 -0.17
N ILE A 281 22.57 16.82 1.03
CA ILE A 281 22.31 17.67 2.19
C ILE A 281 23.65 18.27 2.66
N SER A 282 23.70 19.60 2.85
CA SER A 282 24.89 20.26 3.39
C SER A 282 25.08 19.98 4.89
N GLY A 283 26.30 20.17 5.41
CA GLY A 283 26.56 20.00 6.85
C GLY A 283 25.70 20.90 7.74
N GLU A 284 25.39 22.11 7.31
CA GLU A 284 24.52 23.05 8.03
C GLU A 284 23.06 22.53 8.03
N GLN A 285 22.56 22.10 6.87
CA GLN A 285 21.22 21.52 6.75
C GLN A 285 21.06 20.22 7.57
N LEU A 286 22.12 19.41 7.65
CA LEU A 286 22.13 18.17 8.43
C LEU A 286 21.83 18.44 9.92
N GLY A 287 22.25 19.57 10.46
CA GLY A 287 21.95 20.00 11.83
C GLY A 287 20.45 20.00 12.16
N HIS A 288 19.58 20.26 11.18
CA HIS A 288 18.12 20.31 11.36
C HIS A 288 17.45 18.93 11.46
N ILE A 289 18.16 17.84 11.14
CA ILE A 289 17.67 16.46 11.28
C ILE A 289 18.53 15.62 12.23
N SER A 290 19.63 16.20 12.74
CA SER A 290 20.50 15.58 13.71
C SER A 290 20.10 16.02 15.11
N ASN A 291 19.52 15.11 15.91
CA ASN A 291 19.04 15.40 17.26
C ASN A 291 18.01 16.57 17.32
N ALA A 292 17.23 16.73 16.27
CA ALA A 292 16.20 17.75 16.22
C ALA A 292 15.12 17.51 17.29
N GLU A 293 14.60 18.58 17.87
CA GLU A 293 13.46 18.50 18.78
C GLU A 293 12.19 18.06 18.03
N SER A 294 11.20 17.57 18.79
CA SER A 294 9.90 17.17 18.22
C SER A 294 9.28 18.33 17.44
N GLY A 295 8.85 18.05 16.21
CA GLY A 295 8.27 19.06 15.32
C GLY A 295 9.29 19.87 14.51
N HIS A 296 10.59 19.64 14.69
CA HIS A 296 11.63 20.26 13.87
C HIS A 296 12.11 19.28 12.78
N GLY A 297 12.55 19.82 11.67
CA GLY A 297 13.06 19.00 10.58
C GLY A 297 13.46 19.79 9.34
N LEU A 298 13.61 19.04 8.25
CA LEU A 298 13.97 19.57 6.94
C LEU A 298 12.94 19.13 5.90
N ILE A 299 12.47 20.07 5.10
CA ILE A 299 11.55 19.79 3.98
C ILE A 299 12.29 19.99 2.66
N LYS A 300 12.23 18.98 1.77
CA LYS A 300 12.55 19.13 0.35
C LYS A 300 11.26 19.43 -0.41
N VAL A 301 11.26 20.51 -1.20
CA VAL A 301 10.18 20.86 -2.13
C VAL A 301 10.81 21.17 -3.47
N GLY A 302 10.62 20.32 -4.47
CA GLY A 302 11.34 20.42 -5.72
C GLY A 302 12.86 20.33 -5.49
N GLY A 303 13.60 21.38 -5.85
CA GLY A 303 15.05 21.50 -5.65
C GLY A 303 15.47 22.19 -4.34
N ALA A 304 14.53 22.73 -3.57
CA ALA A 304 14.84 23.46 -2.34
C ALA A 304 14.77 22.57 -1.11
N LEU A 305 15.76 22.71 -0.21
CA LEU A 305 15.78 22.10 1.13
C LEU A 305 15.64 23.24 2.15
N VAL A 306 14.55 23.20 2.92
CA VAL A 306 14.17 24.28 3.86
C VAL A 306 13.95 23.72 5.25
N PRO A 307 14.61 24.28 6.29
CA PRO A 307 14.29 23.95 7.67
C PRO A 307 12.85 24.35 8.03
N PHE A 308 12.21 23.56 8.88
CA PHE A 308 10.89 23.88 9.36
C PHE A 308 10.74 23.61 10.86
N VAL A 309 9.80 24.32 11.48
CA VAL A 309 9.33 24.08 12.83
C VAL A 309 7.81 23.97 12.78
N ASN A 310 7.28 22.88 13.27
CA ASN A 310 5.84 22.66 13.42
C ASN A 310 5.56 22.20 14.86
N GLN A 311 5.13 23.14 15.70
CA GLN A 311 4.68 22.83 17.07
C GLN A 311 3.17 22.65 17.07
N PHE A 312 2.73 21.39 17.00
CA PHE A 312 1.31 21.09 17.03
C PHE A 312 0.72 21.42 18.42
N PRO A 313 -0.43 22.13 18.50
CA PRO A 313 -1.04 22.49 19.79
C PRO A 313 -1.50 21.23 20.55
N ARG A 314 -0.95 21.04 21.76
CA ARG A 314 -1.20 19.82 22.56
C ARG A 314 -2.52 19.84 23.33
N ASP A 315 -3.13 20.98 23.48
CA ASP A 315 -4.41 21.20 24.19
C ASP A 315 -5.64 20.92 23.31
N THR A 316 -5.43 20.52 22.05
CA THR A 316 -6.52 20.25 21.10
C THR A 316 -7.00 18.80 21.16
N GLU A 317 -8.30 18.60 20.86
CA GLU A 317 -8.87 17.27 20.69
C GLU A 317 -8.15 16.48 19.59
N LEU A 318 -7.78 17.15 18.49
CA LEU A 318 -7.06 16.53 17.39
C LEU A 318 -5.69 15.97 17.86
N TYR A 319 -4.98 16.68 18.73
CA TYR A 319 -3.75 16.17 19.31
C TYR A 319 -4.00 14.89 20.11
N ARG A 320 -5.05 14.86 20.95
CA ARG A 320 -5.41 13.69 21.78
C ARG A 320 -5.81 12.46 20.94
N LEU A 321 -6.41 12.69 19.77
CA LEU A 321 -6.76 11.62 18.81
C LEU A 321 -5.56 11.08 18.03
N MET A 322 -4.46 11.86 17.96
CA MET A 322 -3.27 11.51 17.15
C MET A 322 -2.05 11.13 17.99
N THR A 323 -2.05 11.41 19.30
CA THR A 323 -0.89 11.14 20.14
C THR A 323 -0.82 9.68 20.50
N THR A 324 0.39 9.12 20.41
CA THR A 324 0.71 7.74 20.83
C THR A 324 1.42 7.72 22.18
N ARG A 325 1.50 8.87 22.84
CA ARG A 325 2.17 8.97 24.14
C ARG A 325 1.30 8.38 25.24
N PRO A 326 1.85 7.48 26.07
CA PRO A 326 1.11 6.93 27.20
C PRO A 326 0.59 8.05 28.14
N GLY A 327 -0.72 8.04 28.41
CA GLY A 327 -1.38 9.01 29.29
C GLY A 327 -1.80 10.35 28.64
N GLU A 328 -1.51 10.57 27.36
CA GLU A 328 -1.95 11.75 26.60
C GLU A 328 -3.04 11.41 25.57
N SER A 329 -3.27 10.11 25.25
CA SER A 329 -4.34 9.66 24.34
C SER A 329 -5.71 9.66 25.02
N LEU A 330 -6.78 9.83 24.22
CA LEU A 330 -8.17 9.68 24.66
C LEU A 330 -8.49 8.22 25.00
#